data_cbdc49eed1580dacfbdcffc80ea20dce
#
_entry.id   cbdc49eed1580dacfbdcffc80ea20dce
#
_cell.length_a   1.000
_cell.length_b   1.000
_cell.length_c   1.000
_cell.angle_alpha   90.00
_cell.angle_beta   90.00
_cell.angle_gamma   90.00
#
_symmetry.space_group_name_H-M   'P 1'
#
loop_
_entity.id
_entity.type
_entity.pdbx_description
1 polymer ?
#
loop_
_entity_poly.entity_id
_entity_poly.type
_entity_poly.pdbx_seq_one_letter_code
_entity_poly.pdbx_strand_id
1 'polypeptide(L)'
;MEYKEILDSARTCIGPYCKACPVCNGKACGNQVPGPGAKAPGSGFIRNFDAWQKICVNMDTICPNEPVDTAVELFGTMYRYPFFAAPLGAMKLHYGEKYTDREYNSILVNACADSGIAAFTGDGVDAAVFQGAMEAIRTAGGVGVPTIKPWNQELVFEKLDLARTSGCKAVAMDIDGAGLPFLKNMTPPAGSKSVQELAEIIRYAGMPFIVKGVMTVRGAQKAEEAGAAAIIVSNHGGRVLGQTPASAEVLPEIADAVGSSMKIFVDGGIRTGTDVFKALALGADAVLIGRPFVPMVYGDGAQGVATYIEKIGSELRDTMAMCGVHTLDEITCDCVRVM
;
A
#
# COMPACT_ATOMS: atom_id res chain seq x y z
N MET A 1 -14.82 2.06 -19.43
CA MET A 1 -15.99 1.61 -18.62
C MET A 1 -16.11 2.46 -17.37
N GLU A 2 -17.34 2.66 -16.91
CA GLU A 2 -17.59 3.27 -15.59
C GLU A 2 -17.16 2.31 -14.46
N TYR A 3 -16.82 2.85 -13.28
CA TYR A 3 -16.35 2.05 -12.13
C TYR A 3 -17.24 0.84 -11.80
N LYS A 4 -18.57 1.02 -11.89
CA LYS A 4 -19.53 -0.05 -11.62
C LYS A 4 -19.45 -1.16 -12.67
N GLU A 5 -19.34 -0.79 -13.94
CA GLU A 5 -19.23 -1.75 -15.06
C GLU A 5 -17.94 -2.56 -14.97
N ILE A 6 -16.84 -1.93 -14.55
CA ILE A 6 -15.57 -2.63 -14.30
C ILE A 6 -15.73 -3.68 -13.22
N LEU A 7 -16.42 -3.37 -12.12
CA LEU A 7 -16.71 -4.34 -11.06
C LEU A 7 -17.60 -5.49 -11.56
N ASP A 8 -18.60 -5.19 -12.38
CA ASP A 8 -19.48 -6.20 -12.97
C ASP A 8 -18.71 -7.14 -13.92
N SER A 9 -17.82 -6.58 -14.74
CA SER A 9 -16.88 -7.35 -15.57
C SER A 9 -15.94 -8.22 -14.71
N ALA A 10 -15.35 -7.66 -13.66
CA ALA A 10 -14.46 -8.39 -12.78
C ALA A 10 -15.13 -9.60 -12.12
N ARG A 11 -16.41 -9.51 -11.75
CA ARG A 11 -17.17 -10.61 -11.13
C ARG A 11 -17.26 -11.86 -12.01
N THR A 12 -17.14 -11.71 -13.32
CA THR A 12 -17.19 -12.83 -14.26
C THR A 12 -15.93 -13.69 -14.26
N CYS A 13 -14.81 -13.16 -13.73
CA CYS A 13 -13.50 -13.79 -13.87
C CYS A 13 -12.64 -13.81 -12.59
N ILE A 14 -13.10 -13.16 -11.51
CA ILE A 14 -12.40 -13.13 -10.22
C ILE A 14 -13.01 -14.13 -9.25
N GLY A 15 -12.19 -14.80 -8.45
CA GLY A 15 -12.67 -15.74 -7.43
C GLY A 15 -11.56 -16.69 -6.97
N PRO A 16 -11.88 -17.67 -6.12
CA PRO A 16 -13.21 -17.90 -5.48
C PRO A 16 -13.49 -16.96 -4.29
N TYR A 17 -12.46 -16.32 -3.74
CA TYR A 17 -12.55 -15.57 -2.48
C TYR A 17 -13.05 -14.13 -2.66
N CYS A 18 -12.49 -13.40 -3.62
CA CYS A 18 -12.91 -12.04 -3.91
C CYS A 18 -14.28 -12.01 -4.60
N LYS A 19 -15.13 -11.06 -4.19
CA LYS A 19 -16.49 -10.88 -4.72
C LYS A 19 -16.63 -9.59 -5.55
N ALA A 20 -15.54 -8.87 -5.80
CA ALA A 20 -15.55 -7.56 -6.46
C ALA A 20 -16.67 -6.66 -5.92
N CYS A 21 -16.66 -6.44 -4.60
CA CYS A 21 -17.71 -5.70 -3.89
C CYS A 21 -17.71 -4.23 -4.29
N PRO A 22 -18.87 -3.56 -4.36
CA PRO A 22 -18.96 -2.11 -4.57
C PRO A 22 -18.16 -1.31 -3.54
N VAL A 23 -18.15 -1.79 -2.29
CA VAL A 23 -17.30 -1.30 -1.20
C VAL A 23 -16.54 -2.48 -0.60
N CYS A 24 -15.22 -2.48 -0.76
CA CYS A 24 -14.35 -3.53 -0.24
C CYS A 24 -14.12 -3.37 1.27
N ASN A 25 -15.11 -3.74 2.09
CA ASN A 25 -15.12 -3.58 3.55
C ASN A 25 -14.70 -4.82 4.34
N GLY A 26 -14.37 -5.93 3.68
CA GLY A 26 -13.95 -7.17 4.33
C GLY A 26 -15.08 -8.10 4.79
N LYS A 27 -16.34 -7.68 4.73
CA LYS A 27 -17.46 -8.48 5.25
C LYS A 27 -17.74 -9.72 4.39
N ALA A 28 -17.79 -9.55 3.06
CA ALA A 28 -18.13 -10.65 2.14
C ALA A 28 -17.02 -11.72 2.02
N CYS A 29 -15.76 -11.36 2.26
CA CYS A 29 -14.60 -12.25 2.16
C CYS A 29 -13.82 -12.35 3.48
N GLY A 30 -14.41 -11.91 4.59
CA GLY A 30 -13.80 -11.95 5.91
C GLY A 30 -13.34 -13.33 6.30
N ASN A 31 -12.21 -13.42 7.01
CA ASN A 31 -11.64 -14.64 7.54
C ASN A 31 -11.31 -15.75 6.49
N GLN A 32 -11.11 -15.37 5.22
CA GLN A 32 -10.74 -16.30 4.15
C GLN A 32 -9.26 -16.13 3.77
N VAL A 33 -8.37 -16.75 4.52
CA VAL A 33 -6.94 -16.87 4.21
C VAL A 33 -6.70 -18.27 3.62
N PRO A 34 -6.02 -18.41 2.48
CA PRO A 34 -5.09 -17.48 1.79
C PRO A 34 -5.73 -16.36 0.97
N GLY A 35 -7.02 -16.36 0.70
CA GLY A 35 -7.71 -15.34 -0.10
C GLY A 35 -7.60 -13.91 0.46
N PRO A 36 -8.43 -12.97 -0.01
CA PRO A 36 -8.32 -11.55 0.36
C PRO A 36 -8.78 -11.22 1.79
N GLY A 37 -9.25 -12.20 2.56
CA GLY A 37 -9.71 -12.02 3.93
C GLY A 37 -8.62 -11.73 4.96
N ALA A 38 -8.99 -11.70 6.23
CA ALA A 38 -8.10 -11.51 7.36
C ALA A 38 -7.86 -12.81 8.12
N LYS A 39 -6.74 -12.87 8.88
CA LYS A 39 -6.44 -13.99 9.78
C LYS A 39 -7.50 -14.07 10.90
N ALA A 40 -7.83 -15.29 11.34
CA ALA A 40 -8.85 -15.53 12.36
C ALA A 40 -8.75 -14.58 13.57
N PRO A 41 -9.85 -14.02 14.04
CA PRO A 41 -11.25 -14.27 13.66
C PRO A 41 -11.75 -13.44 12.47
N GLY A 42 -10.89 -12.80 11.69
CA GLY A 42 -11.26 -12.00 10.52
C GLY A 42 -11.49 -10.53 10.81
N SER A 43 -11.38 -10.10 12.05
CA SER A 43 -11.70 -8.73 12.47
C SER A 43 -10.73 -7.66 11.96
N GLY A 44 -9.45 -7.99 11.74
CA GLY A 44 -8.42 -7.00 11.37
C GLY A 44 -8.70 -6.27 10.07
N PHE A 45 -9.22 -6.97 9.06
CA PHE A 45 -9.60 -6.35 7.79
C PHE A 45 -10.80 -5.40 7.95
N ILE A 46 -11.85 -5.89 8.63
CA ILE A 46 -13.07 -5.10 8.87
C ILE A 46 -12.73 -3.90 9.75
N ARG A 47 -11.95 -4.10 10.81
CA ARG A 47 -11.50 -3.02 11.71
C ARG A 47 -10.72 -1.93 10.95
N ASN A 48 -9.81 -2.30 10.04
CA ASN A 48 -9.10 -1.32 9.23
C ASN A 48 -10.07 -0.43 8.44
N PHE A 49 -11.11 -1.01 7.84
CA PHE A 49 -12.11 -0.23 7.12
C PHE A 49 -12.96 0.63 8.07
N ASP A 50 -13.49 0.03 9.14
CA ASP A 50 -14.40 0.70 10.07
C ASP A 50 -13.73 1.84 10.84
N ALA A 51 -12.41 1.76 11.08
CA ALA A 51 -11.66 2.81 11.77
C ALA A 51 -11.64 4.12 10.97
N TRP A 52 -11.48 4.07 9.65
CA TRP A 52 -11.57 5.27 8.79
C TRP A 52 -12.97 5.90 8.79
N GLN A 53 -14.03 5.10 9.02
CA GLN A 53 -15.40 5.61 9.08
C GLN A 53 -15.70 6.41 10.38
N LYS A 54 -14.87 6.25 11.42
CA LYS A 54 -14.97 7.01 12.66
C LYS A 54 -14.29 8.39 12.60
N ILE A 55 -13.56 8.65 11.54
CA ILE A 55 -12.89 9.92 11.30
C ILE A 55 -13.74 10.71 10.32
N CYS A 56 -14.20 11.89 10.73
CA CYS A 56 -14.97 12.80 9.90
C CYS A 56 -14.09 13.95 9.44
N VAL A 57 -14.37 14.50 8.25
CA VAL A 57 -13.71 15.70 7.74
C VAL A 57 -14.42 16.95 8.25
N ASN A 58 -13.66 17.98 8.60
CA ASN A 58 -14.18 19.29 8.96
C ASN A 58 -14.34 20.13 7.70
N MET A 59 -15.57 20.28 7.23
CA MET A 59 -15.88 21.10 6.05
C MET A 59 -15.71 22.58 6.39
N ASP A 60 -14.96 23.30 5.55
CA ASP A 60 -14.82 24.76 5.60
C ASP A 60 -14.73 25.30 4.17
N THR A 61 -15.77 25.99 3.73
CA THR A 61 -15.88 26.57 2.39
C THR A 61 -15.81 28.10 2.39
N ILE A 62 -15.47 28.73 3.52
CA ILE A 62 -15.21 30.15 3.59
C ILE A 62 -13.71 30.37 3.34
N CYS A 63 -13.31 30.16 2.11
CA CYS A 63 -11.92 30.19 1.66
C CYS A 63 -11.80 30.77 0.23
N PRO A 64 -10.59 31.14 -0.24
CA PRO A 64 -10.37 31.48 -1.63
C PRO A 64 -10.79 30.34 -2.58
N ASN A 65 -11.32 30.69 -3.74
CA ASN A 65 -11.63 29.72 -4.77
C ASN A 65 -10.41 29.52 -5.70
N GLU A 66 -9.49 28.69 -5.27
CA GLU A 66 -8.22 28.43 -5.94
C GLU A 66 -8.13 26.96 -6.41
N PRO A 67 -7.32 26.67 -7.45
CA PRO A 67 -7.06 25.31 -7.86
C PRO A 67 -6.39 24.48 -6.76
N VAL A 68 -6.76 23.21 -6.66
CA VAL A 68 -6.17 22.26 -5.71
C VAL A 68 -4.97 21.55 -6.35
N ASP A 69 -3.83 21.55 -5.68
CA ASP A 69 -2.63 20.80 -6.05
C ASP A 69 -2.48 19.56 -5.14
N THR A 70 -2.41 18.39 -5.77
CA THR A 70 -2.24 17.09 -5.09
C THR A 70 -0.87 16.46 -5.35
N ALA A 71 0.04 17.17 -6.04
CA ALA A 71 1.35 16.65 -6.36
C ALA A 71 2.22 16.47 -5.11
N VAL A 72 2.99 15.37 -5.09
CA VAL A 72 3.90 15.05 -3.99
C VAL A 72 5.25 14.60 -4.52
N GLU A 73 6.33 15.08 -3.92
CA GLU A 73 7.67 14.59 -4.20
C GLU A 73 8.09 13.56 -3.14
N LEU A 74 8.46 12.35 -3.60
CA LEU A 74 8.96 11.28 -2.75
C LEU A 74 10.18 10.63 -3.38
N PHE A 75 11.28 10.57 -2.64
CA PHE A 75 12.55 9.95 -3.07
C PHE A 75 13.07 10.47 -4.42
N GLY A 76 12.93 11.79 -4.66
CA GLY A 76 13.37 12.47 -5.88
C GLY A 76 12.48 12.21 -7.10
N THR A 77 11.27 11.74 -6.91
CA THR A 77 10.28 11.52 -7.96
C THR A 77 9.00 12.30 -7.63
N MET A 78 8.51 13.07 -8.62
CA MET A 78 7.24 13.77 -8.52
C MET A 78 6.09 12.84 -8.91
N TYR A 79 5.09 12.74 -8.06
CA TYR A 79 3.86 11.99 -8.31
C TYR A 79 2.66 12.91 -8.35
N ARG A 80 1.67 12.55 -9.16
CA ARG A 80 0.44 13.34 -9.31
C ARG A 80 -0.45 13.32 -8.06
N TYR A 81 -0.40 12.24 -7.30
CA TYR A 81 -1.24 12.02 -6.12
C TYR A 81 -0.44 11.37 -4.99
N PRO A 82 -0.79 11.62 -3.71
CA PRO A 82 -0.14 11.02 -2.55
C PRO A 82 -0.70 9.61 -2.23
N PHE A 83 -1.03 8.82 -3.25
CA PHE A 83 -1.47 7.44 -3.06
C PHE A 83 -0.90 6.51 -4.13
N PHE A 84 -0.67 5.27 -3.76
CA PHE A 84 0.02 4.27 -4.56
C PHE A 84 -0.68 2.91 -4.47
N ALA A 85 -0.46 2.03 -5.46
CA ALA A 85 -0.92 0.66 -5.35
C ALA A 85 -0.05 -0.11 -4.33
N ALA A 86 -0.70 -0.82 -3.39
CA ALA A 86 -0.01 -1.62 -2.38
C ALA A 86 0.50 -2.95 -2.95
N PRO A 87 1.56 -3.54 -2.36
CA PRO A 87 2.12 -4.79 -2.83
C PRO A 87 1.16 -5.96 -2.65
N LEU A 88 0.92 -6.69 -3.73
CA LEU A 88 0.15 -7.92 -3.76
C LEU A 88 0.90 -8.98 -4.56
N GLY A 89 0.68 -10.24 -4.22
CA GLY A 89 1.26 -11.39 -4.91
C GLY A 89 0.36 -12.63 -4.79
N ALA A 90 0.76 -13.72 -5.43
CA ALA A 90 0.04 -14.97 -5.50
C ALA A 90 -1.37 -14.79 -6.11
N MET A 91 -1.44 -14.13 -7.27
CA MET A 91 -2.69 -13.77 -7.93
C MET A 91 -3.60 -14.98 -8.17
N LYS A 92 -3.07 -16.05 -8.74
CA LYS A 92 -3.84 -17.27 -9.00
C LYS A 92 -4.43 -17.87 -7.72
N LEU A 93 -3.64 -17.91 -6.64
CA LEU A 93 -4.09 -18.45 -5.36
C LEU A 93 -5.22 -17.61 -4.74
N HIS A 94 -5.18 -16.30 -4.88
CA HIS A 94 -6.07 -15.38 -4.17
C HIS A 94 -7.26 -14.90 -5.00
N TYR A 95 -7.06 -14.77 -6.32
CA TYR A 95 -8.02 -14.07 -7.19
C TYR A 95 -8.46 -14.85 -8.43
N GLY A 96 -7.91 -16.06 -8.66
CA GLY A 96 -8.30 -16.96 -9.76
C GLY A 96 -7.34 -16.94 -10.94
N GLU A 97 -7.63 -17.77 -11.95
CA GLU A 97 -6.67 -18.18 -12.97
C GLU A 97 -6.44 -17.17 -14.11
N LYS A 98 -7.17 -16.03 -14.13
CA LYS A 98 -7.14 -15.09 -15.25
C LYS A 98 -5.76 -14.52 -15.50
N TYR A 99 -5.02 -14.18 -14.42
CA TYR A 99 -3.71 -13.57 -14.50
C TYR A 99 -2.68 -14.29 -13.64
N THR A 100 -1.49 -14.47 -14.17
CA THR A 100 -0.27 -14.74 -13.41
C THR A 100 0.17 -13.48 -12.67
N ASP A 101 1.06 -13.61 -11.69
CA ASP A 101 1.66 -12.44 -11.00
C ASP A 101 2.42 -11.54 -11.99
N ARG A 102 3.10 -12.11 -12.99
CA ARG A 102 3.81 -11.35 -14.02
C ARG A 102 2.85 -10.50 -14.85
N GLU A 103 1.77 -11.07 -15.34
CA GLU A 103 0.76 -10.35 -16.13
C GLU A 103 0.06 -9.28 -15.31
N TYR A 104 -0.32 -9.60 -14.08
CA TYR A 104 -0.92 -8.64 -13.16
C TYR A 104 0.00 -7.45 -12.88
N ASN A 105 1.27 -7.71 -12.53
CA ASN A 105 2.24 -6.66 -12.26
C ASN A 105 2.53 -5.82 -13.51
N SER A 106 2.63 -6.46 -14.69
CA SER A 106 2.81 -5.73 -15.95
C SER A 106 1.69 -4.73 -16.21
N ILE A 107 0.43 -5.14 -16.00
CA ILE A 107 -0.72 -4.24 -16.17
C ILE A 107 -0.74 -3.15 -15.11
N LEU A 108 -0.62 -3.52 -13.83
CA LEU A 108 -0.76 -2.60 -12.72
C LEU A 108 0.35 -1.54 -12.71
N VAL A 109 1.61 -1.97 -12.81
CA VAL A 109 2.78 -1.07 -12.69
C VAL A 109 2.78 -0.05 -13.83
N ASN A 110 2.60 -0.51 -15.08
CA ASN A 110 2.59 0.41 -16.21
C ASN A 110 1.39 1.38 -16.15
N ALA A 111 0.19 0.89 -15.83
CA ALA A 111 -0.98 1.76 -15.73
C ALA A 111 -0.86 2.78 -14.58
N CYS A 112 -0.25 2.42 -13.45
CA CYS A 112 0.06 3.35 -12.38
C CYS A 112 1.05 4.42 -12.83
N ALA A 113 2.14 4.02 -13.48
CA ALA A 113 3.15 4.95 -14.00
C ALA A 113 2.56 5.92 -15.03
N ASP A 114 1.78 5.43 -16.00
CA ASP A 114 1.09 6.24 -17.01
C ASP A 114 0.08 7.22 -16.38
N SER A 115 -0.46 6.88 -15.21
CA SER A 115 -1.40 7.73 -14.45
C SER A 115 -0.71 8.67 -13.44
N GLY A 116 0.63 8.68 -13.39
CA GLY A 116 1.41 9.57 -12.53
C GLY A 116 1.52 9.15 -11.07
N ILE A 117 1.31 7.86 -10.76
CA ILE A 117 1.58 7.27 -9.44
C ILE A 117 2.49 6.04 -9.58
N ALA A 118 2.91 5.44 -8.49
CA ALA A 118 3.67 4.19 -8.53
C ALA A 118 2.86 3.00 -7.99
N ALA A 119 3.31 1.79 -8.34
CA ALA A 119 2.87 0.56 -7.69
C ALA A 119 4.00 -0.03 -6.84
N PHE A 120 3.68 -0.42 -5.63
CA PHE A 120 4.49 -1.34 -4.84
C PHE A 120 4.17 -2.76 -5.31
N THR A 121 5.20 -3.55 -5.60
CA THR A 121 5.03 -4.91 -6.11
C THR A 121 5.26 -5.95 -5.02
N GLY A 122 4.57 -7.09 -5.13
CA GLY A 122 4.71 -8.17 -4.17
C GLY A 122 5.91 -9.08 -4.43
N ASP A 123 6.16 -9.94 -3.46
CA ASP A 123 7.16 -11.02 -3.48
C ASP A 123 6.51 -12.33 -3.01
N GLY A 124 7.05 -13.47 -3.39
CA GLY A 124 6.51 -14.79 -3.08
C GLY A 124 7.57 -15.87 -3.05
N VAL A 125 7.13 -17.09 -2.74
CA VAL A 125 7.98 -18.30 -2.75
C VAL A 125 8.47 -18.62 -4.16
N ASP A 126 7.61 -18.39 -5.16
CA ASP A 126 7.99 -18.52 -6.56
C ASP A 126 8.81 -17.31 -6.99
N ALA A 127 10.06 -17.56 -7.39
CA ALA A 127 10.97 -16.51 -7.86
C ALA A 127 10.42 -15.73 -9.06
N ALA A 128 9.57 -16.34 -9.89
CA ALA A 128 8.93 -15.71 -11.03
C ALA A 128 8.06 -14.51 -10.65
N VAL A 129 7.48 -14.51 -9.43
CA VAL A 129 6.69 -13.38 -8.92
C VAL A 129 7.55 -12.12 -8.82
N PHE A 130 8.70 -12.21 -8.18
CA PHE A 130 9.60 -11.07 -8.01
C PHE A 130 10.28 -10.67 -9.32
N GLN A 131 10.73 -11.63 -10.12
CA GLN A 131 11.34 -11.37 -11.43
C GLN A 131 10.38 -10.65 -12.38
N GLY A 132 9.13 -11.11 -12.46
CA GLY A 132 8.10 -10.45 -13.27
C GLY A 132 7.78 -9.03 -12.80
N ALA A 133 7.83 -8.79 -11.50
CA ALA A 133 7.68 -7.46 -10.93
C ALA A 133 8.83 -6.52 -11.32
N MET A 134 10.09 -7.01 -11.27
CA MET A 134 11.27 -6.22 -11.69
C MET A 134 11.22 -5.87 -13.17
N GLU A 135 10.77 -6.80 -14.01
CA GLU A 135 10.58 -6.54 -15.43
C GLU A 135 9.51 -5.45 -15.67
N ALA A 136 8.38 -5.51 -14.95
CA ALA A 136 7.33 -4.51 -15.05
C ALA A 136 7.84 -3.11 -14.64
N ILE A 137 8.57 -2.99 -13.52
CA ILE A 137 9.15 -1.73 -13.06
C ILE A 137 10.16 -1.19 -14.09
N ARG A 138 11.01 -2.05 -14.63
CA ARG A 138 11.97 -1.66 -15.68
C ARG A 138 11.26 -1.13 -16.92
N THR A 139 10.18 -1.78 -17.35
CA THR A 139 9.38 -1.36 -18.51
C THR A 139 8.71 0.00 -18.25
N ALA A 140 8.31 0.26 -17.02
CA ALA A 140 7.75 1.55 -16.57
C ALA A 140 8.83 2.62 -16.29
N GLY A 141 10.06 2.45 -16.79
CA GLY A 141 11.13 3.43 -16.61
C GLY A 141 11.65 3.56 -15.18
N GLY A 142 11.48 2.53 -14.34
CA GLY A 142 11.87 2.53 -12.94
C GLY A 142 10.78 3.07 -11.99
N VAL A 143 9.61 3.41 -12.51
CA VAL A 143 8.48 3.87 -11.70
C VAL A 143 7.78 2.68 -11.05
N GLY A 144 8.14 2.40 -9.80
CA GLY A 144 7.64 1.31 -8.99
C GLY A 144 8.55 1.02 -7.80
N VAL A 145 8.00 0.39 -6.77
CA VAL A 145 8.74 0.05 -5.54
C VAL A 145 8.66 -1.46 -5.29
N PRO A 146 9.77 -2.20 -5.50
CA PRO A 146 9.82 -3.61 -5.13
C PRO A 146 9.62 -3.79 -3.63
N THR A 147 8.77 -4.72 -3.21
CA THR A 147 8.61 -5.07 -1.81
C THR A 147 9.09 -6.49 -1.58
N ILE A 148 10.19 -6.64 -0.82
CA ILE A 148 10.87 -7.91 -0.55
C ILE A 148 10.32 -8.49 0.76
N LYS A 149 10.10 -9.81 0.80
CA LYS A 149 9.78 -10.54 2.04
C LYS A 149 11.02 -10.61 2.94
N PRO A 150 10.85 -10.78 4.26
CA PRO A 150 11.97 -10.90 5.19
C PRO A 150 12.61 -12.31 5.11
N TRP A 151 13.15 -12.66 3.95
CA TRP A 151 13.90 -13.89 3.71
C TRP A 151 15.17 -13.96 4.57
N ASN A 152 15.93 -15.05 4.50
CA ASN A 152 17.30 -15.07 5.00
C ASN A 152 18.14 -14.01 4.27
N GLN A 153 19.23 -13.58 4.89
CA GLN A 153 20.02 -12.43 4.43
C GLN A 153 20.56 -12.59 3.00
N GLU A 154 21.02 -13.78 2.66
CA GLU A 154 21.57 -14.08 1.32
C GLU A 154 20.51 -13.83 0.24
N LEU A 155 19.32 -14.39 0.40
CA LEU A 155 18.21 -14.21 -0.56
C LEU A 155 17.71 -12.76 -0.60
N VAL A 156 17.74 -12.03 0.53
CA VAL A 156 17.43 -10.60 0.55
C VAL A 156 18.44 -9.84 -0.31
N PHE A 157 19.74 -10.13 -0.19
CA PHE A 157 20.78 -9.45 -0.97
C PHE A 157 20.64 -9.75 -2.48
N GLU A 158 20.39 -11.00 -2.87
CA GLU A 158 20.12 -11.39 -4.25
C GLU A 158 18.92 -10.60 -4.83
N LYS A 159 17.84 -10.46 -4.06
CA LYS A 159 16.67 -9.70 -4.48
C LYS A 159 16.93 -8.20 -4.54
N LEU A 160 17.76 -7.65 -3.67
CA LEU A 160 18.20 -6.25 -3.74
C LEU A 160 19.04 -5.98 -4.99
N ASP A 161 19.93 -6.90 -5.35
CA ASP A 161 20.70 -6.81 -6.60
C ASP A 161 19.78 -6.81 -7.81
N LEU A 162 18.78 -7.70 -7.83
CA LEU A 162 17.78 -7.73 -8.89
C LEU A 162 16.93 -6.46 -8.90
N ALA A 163 16.55 -5.92 -7.74
CA ALA A 163 15.80 -4.66 -7.64
C ALA A 163 16.57 -3.48 -8.27
N ARG A 164 17.89 -3.37 -8.04
CA ARG A 164 18.73 -2.34 -8.67
C ARG A 164 18.66 -2.38 -10.20
N THR A 165 18.57 -3.59 -10.80
CA THR A 165 18.49 -3.74 -12.26
C THR A 165 17.18 -3.22 -12.84
N SER A 166 16.13 -3.05 -12.04
CA SER A 166 14.85 -2.51 -12.49
C SER A 166 14.85 -0.99 -12.65
N GLY A 167 15.85 -0.30 -12.09
CA GLY A 167 15.95 1.16 -12.10
C GLY A 167 15.05 1.85 -11.07
N CYS A 168 14.45 1.10 -10.12
CA CYS A 168 13.62 1.66 -9.05
C CYS A 168 14.41 2.67 -8.18
N LYS A 169 13.70 3.66 -7.64
CA LYS A 169 14.30 4.72 -6.81
C LYS A 169 14.22 4.44 -5.30
N ALA A 170 13.45 3.45 -4.90
CA ALA A 170 13.30 2.99 -3.53
C ALA A 170 12.95 1.50 -3.52
N VAL A 171 13.20 0.85 -2.39
CA VAL A 171 12.82 -0.56 -2.15
C VAL A 171 12.14 -0.66 -0.81
N ALA A 172 11.20 -1.60 -0.68
CA ALA A 172 10.50 -1.87 0.56
C ALA A 172 10.75 -3.31 1.06
N MET A 173 10.61 -3.51 2.37
CA MET A 173 10.51 -4.85 2.98
C MET A 173 9.27 -4.91 3.85
N ASP A 174 8.38 -5.88 3.62
CA ASP A 174 7.27 -6.14 4.51
C ASP A 174 7.71 -7.05 5.66
N ILE A 175 8.29 -6.44 6.70
CA ILE A 175 8.88 -7.11 7.86
C ILE A 175 7.85 -7.99 8.60
N ASP A 176 6.58 -7.59 8.60
CA ASP A 176 5.46 -8.33 9.17
C ASP A 176 5.11 -9.59 8.37
N GLY A 177 5.64 -9.72 7.15
CA GLY A 177 5.55 -10.94 6.35
C GLY A 177 6.06 -12.18 7.10
N ALA A 178 6.94 -12.01 8.10
CA ALA A 178 7.34 -13.04 9.05
C ALA A 178 6.14 -13.76 9.73
N GLY A 179 5.00 -13.11 9.84
CA GLY A 179 3.74 -13.69 10.37
C GLY A 179 2.96 -14.55 9.38
N LEU A 180 3.32 -14.57 8.10
CA LEU A 180 2.63 -15.37 7.09
C LEU A 180 2.91 -16.87 7.25
N PRO A 181 1.90 -17.74 7.15
CA PRO A 181 2.04 -19.17 7.45
C PRO A 181 3.13 -19.87 6.63
N PHE A 182 3.24 -19.55 5.34
CA PHE A 182 4.18 -20.22 4.44
C PHE A 182 5.64 -19.83 4.70
N LEU A 183 5.91 -18.62 5.23
CA LEU A 183 7.27 -18.18 5.54
C LEU A 183 7.85 -18.87 6.77
N LYS A 184 6.99 -19.21 7.74
CA LYS A 184 7.43 -19.86 8.99
C LYS A 184 8.06 -21.26 8.78
N ASN A 185 7.69 -21.94 7.70
CA ASN A 185 8.11 -23.32 7.43
C ASN A 185 9.23 -23.40 6.38
N MET A 186 9.81 -22.27 5.99
CA MET A 186 10.89 -22.28 5.00
C MET A 186 12.23 -22.71 5.60
N THR A 187 13.08 -23.26 4.74
CA THR A 187 14.46 -23.60 5.07
C THR A 187 15.40 -22.96 4.02
N PRO A 188 16.29 -22.04 4.40
CA PRO A 188 16.43 -21.46 5.75
C PRO A 188 15.20 -20.61 6.12
N PRO A 189 14.89 -20.46 7.42
CA PRO A 189 13.68 -19.77 7.85
C PRO A 189 13.70 -18.29 7.44
N ALA A 190 12.58 -17.82 6.91
CA ALA A 190 12.29 -16.41 6.79
C ALA A 190 11.69 -15.90 8.09
N GLY A 191 11.99 -14.68 8.49
CA GLY A 191 11.51 -14.20 9.78
C GLY A 191 11.83 -12.75 10.09
N SER A 192 11.55 -12.39 11.33
CA SER A 192 11.85 -11.06 11.88
C SER A 192 13.32 -10.72 11.76
N LYS A 193 13.63 -9.42 11.70
CA LYS A 193 14.99 -8.89 11.68
C LYS A 193 15.23 -8.07 12.95
N SER A 194 16.42 -8.22 13.52
CA SER A 194 16.92 -7.29 14.53
C SER A 194 17.22 -5.93 13.88
N VAL A 195 17.41 -4.89 14.70
CA VAL A 195 17.80 -3.56 14.21
C VAL A 195 19.13 -3.63 13.44
N GLN A 196 20.09 -4.43 13.93
CA GLN A 196 21.39 -4.60 13.31
C GLN A 196 21.29 -5.28 11.92
N GLU A 197 20.55 -6.39 11.83
CA GLU A 197 20.32 -7.07 10.55
C GLU A 197 19.59 -6.16 9.55
N LEU A 198 18.60 -5.41 10.03
CA LEU A 198 17.88 -4.45 9.20
C LEU A 198 18.81 -3.32 8.71
N ALA A 199 19.66 -2.79 9.59
CA ALA A 199 20.65 -1.77 9.22
C ALA A 199 21.67 -2.28 8.19
N GLU A 200 22.08 -3.54 8.26
CA GLU A 200 22.95 -4.17 7.25
C GLU A 200 22.24 -4.26 5.90
N ILE A 201 20.99 -4.71 5.89
CA ILE A 201 20.15 -4.80 4.69
C ILE A 201 19.94 -3.41 4.05
N ILE A 202 19.62 -2.41 4.85
CA ILE A 202 19.42 -1.02 4.40
C ILE A 202 20.70 -0.46 3.77
N ARG A 203 21.83 -0.68 4.43
CA ARG A 203 23.14 -0.24 3.90
C ARG A 203 23.48 -0.96 2.59
N TYR A 204 23.21 -2.26 2.50
CA TYR A 204 23.40 -3.03 1.27
C TYR A 204 22.49 -2.56 0.14
N ALA A 205 21.26 -2.17 0.44
CA ALA A 205 20.32 -1.65 -0.56
C ALA A 205 20.88 -0.42 -1.30
N GLY A 206 21.58 0.49 -0.59
CA GLY A 206 22.22 1.67 -1.18
C GLY A 206 21.24 2.65 -1.84
N MET A 207 19.98 2.58 -1.47
CA MET A 207 18.89 3.45 -1.93
C MET A 207 17.86 3.63 -0.80
N PRO A 208 16.93 4.61 -0.89
CA PRO A 208 15.85 4.76 0.07
C PRO A 208 15.16 3.44 0.38
N PHE A 209 15.12 3.05 1.65
CA PHE A 209 14.57 1.78 2.12
C PHE A 209 13.34 2.03 2.97
N ILE A 210 12.26 1.32 2.68
CA ILE A 210 10.96 1.47 3.30
C ILE A 210 10.63 0.23 4.12
N VAL A 211 10.39 0.37 5.42
CA VAL A 211 10.01 -0.75 6.29
C VAL A 211 8.50 -0.81 6.42
N LYS A 212 7.89 -1.85 5.85
CA LYS A 212 6.44 -2.07 5.88
C LYS A 212 6.05 -3.05 7.00
N GLY A 213 4.92 -2.78 7.65
CA GLY A 213 4.39 -3.65 8.71
C GLY A 213 4.68 -3.14 10.12
N VAL A 214 4.83 -1.82 10.24
CA VAL A 214 5.07 -1.13 11.52
C VAL A 214 3.73 -0.70 12.12
N MET A 215 3.47 -1.11 13.38
CA MET A 215 2.20 -0.85 14.06
C MET A 215 2.38 -0.27 15.48
N THR A 216 3.59 0.15 15.83
CA THR A 216 3.88 0.73 17.16
C THR A 216 4.95 1.81 17.04
N VAL A 217 4.91 2.79 17.93
CA VAL A 217 5.97 3.81 18.08
C VAL A 217 7.35 3.18 18.24
N ARG A 218 7.47 2.17 19.12
CA ARG A 218 8.73 1.45 19.31
C ARG A 218 9.23 0.76 18.03
N GLY A 219 8.33 0.23 17.22
CA GLY A 219 8.67 -0.38 15.93
C GLY A 219 9.18 0.67 14.93
N ALA A 220 8.54 1.86 14.91
CA ALA A 220 8.94 2.98 14.08
C ALA A 220 10.34 3.51 14.47
N GLN A 221 10.59 3.71 15.76
CA GLN A 221 11.90 4.12 16.29
C GLN A 221 13.01 3.11 15.96
N LYS A 222 12.71 1.80 15.99
CA LYS A 222 13.68 0.77 15.56
C LYS A 222 13.97 0.82 14.06
N ALA A 223 12.97 1.12 13.23
CA ALA A 223 13.17 1.32 11.80
C ALA A 223 14.02 2.56 11.52
N GLU A 224 13.79 3.64 12.25
CA GLU A 224 14.60 4.86 12.24
C GLU A 224 16.06 4.58 12.64
N GLU A 225 16.27 3.89 13.77
CA GLU A 225 17.60 3.48 14.26
C GLU A 225 18.35 2.62 13.24
N ALA A 226 17.64 1.77 12.50
CA ALA A 226 18.21 0.98 11.42
C ALA A 226 18.56 1.79 10.16
N GLY A 227 18.12 3.05 10.05
CA GLY A 227 18.38 3.94 8.93
C GLY A 227 17.32 3.89 7.82
N ALA A 228 16.09 3.46 8.12
CA ALA A 228 15.00 3.48 7.14
C ALA A 228 14.69 4.91 6.70
N ALA A 229 14.47 5.08 5.40
CA ALA A 229 14.03 6.37 4.82
C ALA A 229 12.53 6.61 5.01
N ALA A 230 11.77 5.53 5.19
CA ALA A 230 10.33 5.58 5.43
C ALA A 230 9.83 4.31 6.12
N ILE A 231 8.63 4.43 6.68
CA ILE A 231 7.85 3.28 7.15
C ILE A 231 6.47 3.24 6.47
N ILE A 232 5.88 2.06 6.44
CA ILE A 232 4.46 1.90 6.13
C ILE A 232 3.76 1.37 7.38
N VAL A 233 2.91 2.20 7.97
CA VAL A 233 2.02 1.81 9.06
C VAL A 233 0.99 0.83 8.50
N SER A 234 1.12 -0.43 8.86
CA SER A 234 0.41 -1.53 8.22
C SER A 234 0.31 -2.76 9.11
N ASN A 235 -0.86 -3.36 9.19
CA ASN A 235 -1.07 -4.70 9.75
C ASN A 235 -1.28 -5.76 8.64
N HIS A 236 -0.74 -5.50 7.44
CA HIS A 236 -0.88 -6.37 6.25
C HIS A 236 -2.35 -6.62 5.85
N GLY A 237 -3.21 -5.64 6.11
CA GLY A 237 -4.66 -5.79 5.89
C GLY A 237 -5.29 -6.89 6.75
N GLY A 238 -4.76 -7.15 7.95
CA GLY A 238 -5.23 -8.18 8.88
C GLY A 238 -4.75 -9.60 8.59
N ARG A 239 -3.79 -9.79 7.67
CA ARG A 239 -3.37 -11.12 7.19
C ARG A 239 -2.27 -11.81 8.00
N VAL A 240 -1.48 -11.06 8.77
CA VAL A 240 -0.31 -11.59 9.49
C VAL A 240 -0.61 -11.94 10.95
N LEU A 241 -1.43 -11.13 11.61
CA LEU A 241 -1.86 -11.35 12.99
C LEU A 241 -3.32 -10.90 13.14
N GLY A 242 -4.13 -11.68 13.84
CA GLY A 242 -5.50 -11.29 14.18
C GLY A 242 -5.54 -10.37 15.41
N GLN A 243 -6.64 -9.62 15.55
CA GLN A 243 -6.92 -8.78 16.72
C GLN A 243 -5.92 -7.61 16.95
N THR A 244 -5.18 -7.22 15.91
CA THR A 244 -4.37 -6.00 15.94
C THR A 244 -5.25 -4.76 15.88
N PRO A 245 -4.80 -3.61 16.38
CA PRO A 245 -5.46 -2.33 16.09
C PRO A 245 -5.50 -2.08 14.58
N ALA A 246 -6.36 -1.17 14.14
CA ALA A 246 -6.34 -0.66 12.78
C ALA A 246 -5.15 0.28 12.58
N SER A 247 -4.67 0.39 11.33
CA SER A 247 -3.60 1.32 10.99
C SER A 247 -3.98 2.78 11.28
N ALA A 248 -5.24 3.17 11.04
CA ALA A 248 -5.76 4.49 11.37
C ALA A 248 -5.73 4.81 12.88
N GLU A 249 -5.85 3.78 13.74
CA GLU A 249 -5.88 3.95 15.20
C GLU A 249 -4.48 4.25 15.80
N VAL A 250 -3.41 3.79 15.13
CA VAL A 250 -2.02 3.95 15.61
C VAL A 250 -1.20 4.97 14.81
N LEU A 251 -1.72 5.42 13.66
CA LEU A 251 -1.02 6.37 12.78
C LEU A 251 -0.63 7.67 13.50
N PRO A 252 -1.51 8.36 14.25
CA PRO A 252 -1.16 9.64 14.86
C PRO A 252 0.02 9.55 15.83
N GLU A 253 0.01 8.57 16.74
CA GLU A 253 1.09 8.40 17.71
C GLU A 253 2.44 8.04 17.07
N ILE A 254 2.41 7.32 15.96
CA ILE A 254 3.61 6.99 15.18
C ILE A 254 4.11 8.22 14.43
N ALA A 255 3.20 9.00 13.82
CA ALA A 255 3.53 10.23 13.11
C ALA A 255 4.15 11.27 14.05
N ASP A 256 3.59 11.45 15.24
CA ASP A 256 4.15 12.33 16.26
C ASP A 256 5.58 11.93 16.68
N ALA A 257 5.85 10.62 16.73
CA ALA A 257 7.12 10.11 17.21
C ALA A 257 8.27 10.18 16.18
N VAL A 258 8.00 9.98 14.89
CA VAL A 258 9.05 9.84 13.86
C VAL A 258 8.80 10.64 12.57
N GLY A 259 7.67 11.33 12.45
CA GLY A 259 7.31 12.06 11.21
C GLY A 259 8.25 13.21 10.84
N SER A 260 9.03 13.72 11.77
CA SER A 260 10.04 14.75 11.50
C SER A 260 11.35 14.19 10.92
N SER A 261 11.57 12.89 11.03
CA SER A 261 12.85 12.24 10.67
C SER A 261 12.77 11.28 9.49
N MET A 262 11.57 10.76 9.19
CA MET A 262 11.36 9.87 8.06
C MET A 262 9.96 10.04 7.45
N LYS A 263 9.78 9.55 6.22
CA LYS A 263 8.48 9.55 5.55
C LYS A 263 7.57 8.46 6.11
N ILE A 264 6.29 8.77 6.25
CA ILE A 264 5.27 7.86 6.77
C ILE A 264 4.22 7.57 5.72
N PHE A 265 4.13 6.31 5.34
CA PHE A 265 3.03 5.78 4.55
C PHE A 265 2.07 5.04 5.46
N VAL A 266 0.82 4.89 5.04
CA VAL A 266 -0.16 4.05 5.72
C VAL A 266 -0.94 3.21 4.73
N ASP A 267 -1.30 1.98 5.09
CA ASP A 267 -2.23 1.14 4.35
C ASP A 267 -3.31 0.53 5.25
N GLY A 268 -4.26 -0.14 4.62
CA GLY A 268 -5.32 -0.85 5.32
C GLY A 268 -6.60 -0.03 5.49
N GLY A 269 -7.66 -0.45 4.81
CA GLY A 269 -8.99 0.15 4.95
C GLY A 269 -9.31 1.32 4.04
N ILE A 270 -8.35 1.96 3.40
CA ILE A 270 -8.50 3.12 2.51
C ILE A 270 -9.24 2.72 1.23
N ARG A 271 -10.29 3.46 0.85
CA ARG A 271 -11.17 3.15 -0.29
C ARG A 271 -11.56 4.36 -1.13
N THR A 272 -11.45 5.55 -0.59
CA THR A 272 -11.90 6.81 -1.20
C THR A 272 -10.82 7.87 -1.13
N GLY A 273 -10.92 8.91 -1.95
CA GLY A 273 -10.06 10.09 -1.84
C GLY A 273 -10.22 10.82 -0.50
N THR A 274 -11.42 10.76 0.09
CA THR A 274 -11.65 11.27 1.45
C THR A 274 -10.87 10.46 2.50
N ASP A 275 -10.73 9.12 2.35
CA ASP A 275 -9.88 8.35 3.26
C ASP A 275 -8.39 8.68 3.09
N VAL A 276 -7.95 9.00 1.85
CA VAL A 276 -6.60 9.53 1.59
C VAL A 276 -6.40 10.84 2.35
N PHE A 277 -7.31 11.79 2.23
CA PHE A 277 -7.28 13.07 2.95
C PHE A 277 -7.18 12.88 4.46
N LYS A 278 -8.00 11.99 5.04
CA LYS A 278 -7.94 11.67 6.48
C LYS A 278 -6.58 11.13 6.90
N ALA A 279 -5.98 10.26 6.09
CA ALA A 279 -4.66 9.70 6.37
C ALA A 279 -3.57 10.77 6.38
N LEU A 280 -3.60 11.71 5.43
CA LEU A 280 -2.69 12.85 5.40
C LEU A 280 -2.89 13.74 6.63
N ALA A 281 -4.13 14.06 6.98
CA ALA A 281 -4.48 14.84 8.16
C ALA A 281 -4.01 14.20 9.48
N LEU A 282 -3.90 12.87 9.52
CA LEU A 282 -3.36 12.11 10.67
C LEU A 282 -1.83 11.93 10.63
N GLY A 283 -1.14 12.61 9.71
CA GLY A 283 0.32 12.66 9.65
C GLY A 283 0.99 11.66 8.71
N ALA A 284 0.27 11.03 7.78
CA ALA A 284 0.89 10.29 6.70
C ALA A 284 1.37 11.24 5.59
N ASP A 285 2.52 10.96 4.96
CA ASP A 285 2.95 11.64 3.73
C ASP A 285 2.26 11.06 2.49
N ALA A 286 1.89 9.78 2.54
CA ALA A 286 1.20 9.11 1.44
C ALA A 286 0.49 7.82 1.92
N VAL A 287 -0.33 7.24 1.05
CA VAL A 287 -1.08 6.02 1.38
C VAL A 287 -0.88 4.92 0.35
N LEU A 288 -1.09 3.66 0.77
CA LEU A 288 -1.14 2.53 -0.14
C LEU A 288 -2.55 1.91 -0.17
N ILE A 289 -3.03 1.63 -1.37
CA ILE A 289 -4.32 1.00 -1.62
C ILE A 289 -4.07 -0.36 -2.29
N GLY A 290 -4.48 -1.46 -1.65
CA GLY A 290 -4.22 -2.81 -2.18
C GLY A 290 -5.39 -3.40 -2.94
N ARG A 291 -6.24 -4.13 -2.21
CA ARG A 291 -7.31 -4.97 -2.75
C ARG A 291 -8.24 -4.30 -3.78
N PRO A 292 -8.59 -3.02 -3.66
CA PRO A 292 -9.43 -2.35 -4.66
C PRO A 292 -8.86 -2.30 -6.07
N PHE A 293 -7.53 -2.29 -6.24
CA PHE A 293 -6.91 -2.32 -7.57
C PHE A 293 -7.10 -3.66 -8.29
N VAL A 294 -7.27 -4.76 -7.55
CA VAL A 294 -7.40 -6.09 -8.18
C VAL A 294 -8.62 -6.21 -9.09
N PRO A 295 -9.86 -5.89 -8.64
CA PRO A 295 -11.01 -5.91 -9.54
C PRO A 295 -10.86 -4.96 -10.73
N MET A 296 -10.09 -3.90 -10.61
CA MET A 296 -9.84 -2.97 -11.72
C MET A 296 -9.00 -3.62 -12.81
N VAL A 297 -7.90 -4.27 -12.43
CA VAL A 297 -7.07 -5.05 -13.37
C VAL A 297 -7.87 -6.20 -13.98
N TYR A 298 -8.65 -6.93 -13.18
CA TYR A 298 -9.43 -8.08 -13.65
C TYR A 298 -10.61 -7.67 -14.54
N GLY A 299 -11.22 -6.52 -14.30
CA GLY A 299 -12.41 -6.06 -15.03
C GLY A 299 -12.10 -5.36 -16.34
N ASP A 300 -11.04 -4.51 -16.38
CA ASP A 300 -10.75 -3.68 -17.55
C ASP A 300 -9.24 -3.38 -17.73
N GLY A 301 -8.38 -4.22 -17.17
CA GLY A 301 -6.93 -4.10 -17.36
C GLY A 301 -6.39 -2.71 -16.97
N ALA A 302 -5.52 -2.15 -17.82
CA ALA A 302 -4.89 -0.85 -17.58
C ALA A 302 -5.91 0.30 -17.50
N GLN A 303 -6.96 0.28 -18.33
CA GLN A 303 -8.00 1.30 -18.32
C GLN A 303 -8.79 1.27 -17.00
N GLY A 304 -9.04 0.09 -16.45
CA GLY A 304 -9.69 -0.05 -15.14
C GLY A 304 -8.84 0.56 -14.01
N VAL A 305 -7.53 0.35 -14.05
CA VAL A 305 -6.59 0.96 -13.12
C VAL A 305 -6.62 2.48 -13.23
N ALA A 306 -6.53 3.04 -14.45
CA ALA A 306 -6.57 4.47 -14.70
C ALA A 306 -7.91 5.09 -14.21
N THR A 307 -9.04 4.44 -14.50
CA THR A 307 -10.36 4.87 -14.02
C THR A 307 -10.44 4.95 -12.49
N TYR A 308 -9.84 3.98 -11.80
CA TYR A 308 -9.82 3.98 -10.34
C TYR A 308 -8.91 5.06 -9.77
N ILE A 309 -7.75 5.27 -10.37
CA ILE A 309 -6.81 6.34 -9.96
C ILE A 309 -7.49 7.70 -10.10
N GLU A 310 -8.14 7.97 -11.23
CA GLU A 310 -8.83 9.25 -11.44
C GLU A 310 -10.01 9.43 -10.49
N LYS A 311 -10.77 8.35 -10.19
CA LYS A 311 -11.84 8.37 -9.19
C LYS A 311 -11.30 8.81 -7.82
N ILE A 312 -10.24 8.16 -7.31
CA ILE A 312 -9.66 8.49 -5.99
C ILE A 312 -9.06 9.91 -6.00
N GLY A 313 -8.36 10.27 -7.08
CA GLY A 313 -7.77 11.61 -7.22
C GLY A 313 -8.82 12.71 -7.28
N SER A 314 -9.94 12.51 -7.98
CA SER A 314 -11.06 13.45 -8.01
C SER A 314 -11.70 13.62 -6.63
N GLU A 315 -11.98 12.52 -5.95
CA GLU A 315 -12.52 12.55 -4.59
C GLU A 315 -11.59 13.24 -3.59
N LEU A 316 -10.26 13.10 -3.74
CA LEU A 316 -9.29 13.81 -2.92
C LEU A 316 -9.35 15.32 -3.18
N ARG A 317 -9.31 15.75 -4.44
CA ARG A 317 -9.40 17.17 -4.81
C ARG A 317 -10.71 17.80 -4.31
N ASP A 318 -11.85 17.10 -4.49
CA ASP A 318 -13.13 17.56 -3.99
C ASP A 318 -13.14 17.71 -2.47
N THR A 319 -12.56 16.74 -1.75
CA THR A 319 -12.46 16.80 -0.29
C THR A 319 -11.60 17.97 0.16
N MET A 320 -10.42 18.18 -0.48
CA MET A 320 -9.54 19.32 -0.19
C MET A 320 -10.26 20.65 -0.40
N ALA A 321 -10.90 20.84 -1.55
CA ALA A 321 -11.66 22.05 -1.85
C ALA A 321 -12.78 22.30 -0.83
N MET A 322 -13.51 21.25 -0.41
CA MET A 322 -14.59 21.36 0.57
C MET A 322 -14.09 21.57 2.00
N CYS A 323 -12.83 21.31 2.28
CA CYS A 323 -12.17 21.58 3.56
C CYS A 323 -11.34 22.88 3.55
N GLY A 324 -11.36 23.64 2.45
CA GLY A 324 -10.69 24.92 2.34
C GLY A 324 -9.17 24.83 2.26
N VAL A 325 -8.63 23.70 1.79
CA VAL A 325 -7.18 23.49 1.63
C VAL A 325 -6.86 23.24 0.15
N HIS A 326 -5.77 23.84 -0.33
CA HIS A 326 -5.43 23.87 -1.76
C HIS A 326 -4.14 23.13 -2.07
N THR A 327 -3.30 22.87 -1.04
CA THR A 327 -2.07 22.09 -1.13
C THR A 327 -2.04 20.97 -0.09
N LEU A 328 -1.20 19.95 -0.28
CA LEU A 328 -1.07 18.86 0.67
C LEU A 328 -0.53 19.32 2.03
N ASP A 329 0.33 20.33 2.04
CA ASP A 329 0.94 20.87 3.28
C ASP A 329 -0.07 21.62 4.17
N GLU A 330 -1.20 22.04 3.60
CA GLU A 330 -2.30 22.68 4.36
C GLU A 330 -3.18 21.65 5.08
N ILE A 331 -3.05 20.36 4.74
CA ILE A 331 -3.82 19.30 5.38
C ILE A 331 -3.22 19.00 6.76
N THR A 332 -3.92 19.41 7.82
CA THR A 332 -3.49 19.22 9.22
C THR A 332 -4.54 18.43 10.00
N CYS A 333 -4.20 18.06 11.23
CA CYS A 333 -5.14 17.37 12.12
C CYS A 333 -6.42 18.18 12.41
N ASP A 334 -6.40 19.50 12.25
CA ASP A 334 -7.58 20.35 12.39
C ASP A 334 -8.62 20.13 11.27
N CYS A 335 -8.19 19.55 10.14
CA CYS A 335 -9.09 19.21 9.02
C CYS A 335 -9.97 18.00 9.30
N VAL A 336 -9.76 17.29 10.40
CA VAL A 336 -10.50 16.06 10.75
C VAL A 336 -10.95 16.03 12.21
N ARG A 337 -11.87 15.13 12.49
CA ARG A 337 -12.38 14.87 13.85
C ARG A 337 -12.62 13.38 14.04
N VAL A 338 -12.07 12.82 15.10
CA VAL A 338 -12.38 11.45 15.53
C VAL A 338 -13.67 11.46 16.35
N MET A 339 -14.65 10.62 15.96
CA MET A 339 -15.95 10.51 16.60
C MET A 339 -16.00 9.37 17.61
#